data_6b023911059ff80e39a16c2590077f42
#
_entry.id   6b023911059ff80e39a16c2590077f42
#
_cell.length_a   1.000
_cell.length_b   1.000
_cell.length_c   1.000
_cell.angle_alpha   90.00
_cell.angle_beta   90.00
_cell.angle_gamma   90.00
#
_symmetry.space_group_name_H-M   'P 1'
#
loop_
_entity.id
_entity.type
_entity.pdbx_description
1 polymer ?
#
loop_
_entity_poly.entity_id
_entity_poly.type
_entity_poly.pdbx_seq_one_letter_code
_entity_poly.pdbx_strand_id
1 'polypeptide(L)'
;MTAPVFLDVDGTSIAVRRAAGAGPGIVWLGGYKSDMLGTKAEKLSEWASGQGRAFLRHDYSGHGESGGAFADGTISKWLSQSLAVLRHFTQGRQILVGSSMGAWIALRMVQELHKAGENRIAGLVLLAPAPDFTAELVEPALTKAQKRDLAKKGFFEEPSDYSAEPYIYTRELIEDGRNNLTMTGPIDTHCPVHILQGLADADVPSSHALK
;
A
#
# COMPACT_ATOMS: atom_id res chain seq x y z
N MET A 1 -12.27 2.44 -19.72
CA MET A 1 -10.99 2.51 -18.93
C MET A 1 -9.81 2.62 -19.89
N THR A 2 -8.87 3.49 -19.61
CA THR A 2 -7.63 3.57 -20.41
C THR A 2 -6.75 2.34 -20.14
N ALA A 3 -6.05 1.84 -21.17
CA ALA A 3 -5.06 0.78 -21.00
C ALA A 3 -3.97 1.21 -19.99
N PRO A 4 -3.34 0.28 -19.25
CA PRO A 4 -2.24 0.62 -18.37
C PRO A 4 -1.02 1.05 -19.18
N VAL A 5 -0.23 1.94 -18.60
CA VAL A 5 1.16 2.18 -19.01
C VAL A 5 2.07 1.46 -18.03
N PHE A 6 3.29 1.14 -18.47
CA PHE A 6 4.22 0.38 -17.65
C PHE A 6 5.49 1.19 -17.37
N LEU A 7 5.97 1.10 -16.13
CA LEU A 7 7.26 1.65 -15.70
C LEU A 7 8.16 0.48 -15.27
N ASP A 8 9.34 0.38 -15.85
CA ASP A 8 10.35 -0.53 -15.31
C ASP A 8 10.94 0.05 -14.02
N VAL A 9 10.86 -0.70 -12.95
CA VAL A 9 11.48 -0.37 -11.66
C VAL A 9 12.31 -1.57 -11.23
N ASP A 10 13.62 -1.42 -11.28
CA ASP A 10 14.60 -2.45 -10.93
C ASP A 10 14.35 -3.80 -11.64
N GLY A 11 14.05 -3.74 -12.95
CA GLY A 11 13.76 -4.91 -13.77
C GLY A 11 12.36 -5.50 -13.61
N THR A 12 11.49 -4.81 -12.88
CA THR A 12 10.08 -5.23 -12.71
C THR A 12 9.14 -4.24 -13.41
N SER A 13 8.28 -4.74 -14.28
CA SER A 13 7.30 -3.95 -15.02
C SER A 13 6.12 -3.60 -14.10
N ILE A 14 5.95 -2.34 -13.75
CA ILE A 14 4.90 -1.83 -12.86
C ILE A 14 3.78 -1.21 -13.70
N ALA A 15 2.57 -1.78 -13.58
CA ALA A 15 1.38 -1.31 -14.27
C ALA A 15 0.79 -0.07 -13.59
N VAL A 16 0.51 0.96 -14.38
CA VAL A 16 0.03 2.26 -13.90
C VAL A 16 -1.15 2.74 -14.76
N ARG A 17 -2.21 3.22 -14.11
CA ARG A 17 -3.31 3.91 -14.77
C ARG A 17 -3.39 5.33 -14.23
N ARG A 18 -3.52 6.30 -15.14
CA ARG A 18 -3.58 7.71 -14.77
C ARG A 18 -4.61 8.48 -15.58
N ALA A 19 -5.16 9.52 -14.96
CA ALA A 19 -5.99 10.54 -15.62
C ALA A 19 -5.39 11.91 -15.35
N ALA A 20 -5.31 12.73 -16.39
CA ALA A 20 -4.90 14.12 -16.24
C ALA A 20 -6.00 14.93 -15.56
N GLY A 21 -5.63 15.99 -14.84
CA GLY A 21 -6.58 16.87 -14.16
C GLY A 21 -5.86 17.92 -13.31
N ALA A 22 -6.64 18.70 -12.57
CA ALA A 22 -6.12 19.70 -11.64
C ALA A 22 -5.48 19.06 -10.40
N GLY A 23 -4.52 19.76 -9.84
CA GLY A 23 -3.90 19.39 -8.54
C GLY A 23 -4.59 20.04 -7.32
N PRO A 24 -4.26 19.57 -6.11
CA PRO A 24 -3.43 18.41 -5.84
C PRO A 24 -4.01 17.14 -6.48
N GLY A 25 -3.15 16.35 -7.14
CA GLY A 25 -3.56 15.06 -7.71
C GLY A 25 -3.81 14.03 -6.62
N ILE A 26 -4.45 12.94 -6.97
CA ILE A 26 -4.75 11.84 -6.06
C ILE A 26 -3.97 10.61 -6.49
N VAL A 27 -3.29 9.95 -5.54
CA VAL A 27 -2.57 8.70 -5.77
C VAL A 27 -3.19 7.62 -4.89
N TRP A 28 -3.69 6.56 -5.52
CA TRP A 28 -4.22 5.39 -4.85
C TRP A 28 -3.13 4.36 -4.56
N LEU A 29 -3.12 3.85 -3.32
CA LEU A 29 -2.23 2.80 -2.82
C LEU A 29 -3.09 1.65 -2.30
N GLY A 30 -3.02 0.51 -2.98
CA GLY A 30 -3.82 -0.68 -2.68
C GLY A 30 -3.39 -1.40 -1.41
N GLY A 31 -4.27 -2.29 -0.91
CA GLY A 31 -3.96 -3.19 0.20
C GLY A 31 -3.20 -4.44 -0.24
N TYR A 32 -2.82 -5.26 0.73
CA TYR A 32 -2.18 -6.55 0.52
C TYR A 32 -3.04 -7.46 -0.36
N LYS A 33 -2.45 -8.02 -1.40
CA LYS A 33 -3.13 -8.89 -2.40
C LYS A 33 -4.35 -8.24 -3.09
N SER A 34 -4.40 -6.90 -3.13
CA SER A 34 -5.42 -6.14 -3.88
C SER A 34 -4.81 -5.58 -5.16
N ASP A 35 -5.64 -5.38 -6.18
CA ASP A 35 -5.24 -4.74 -7.43
C ASP A 35 -5.82 -3.31 -7.58
N MET A 36 -5.31 -2.56 -8.56
CA MET A 36 -5.74 -1.19 -8.84
C MET A 36 -7.11 -1.10 -9.54
N LEU A 37 -7.75 -2.24 -9.88
CA LEU A 37 -9.08 -2.32 -10.47
C LEU A 37 -10.15 -2.64 -9.42
N GLY A 38 -9.77 -2.81 -8.16
CA GLY A 38 -10.70 -3.05 -7.07
C GLY A 38 -11.69 -1.91 -6.87
N THR A 39 -12.86 -2.22 -6.32
CA THR A 39 -14.03 -1.32 -6.19
C THR A 39 -13.69 0.05 -5.59
N LYS A 40 -12.84 0.09 -4.53
CA LYS A 40 -12.45 1.36 -3.89
C LYS A 40 -11.65 2.25 -4.83
N ALA A 41 -10.68 1.67 -5.55
CA ALA A 41 -9.85 2.38 -6.52
C ALA A 41 -10.67 2.90 -7.70
N GLU A 42 -11.59 2.08 -8.22
CA GLU A 42 -12.50 2.46 -9.30
C GLU A 42 -13.41 3.62 -8.90
N LYS A 43 -14.08 3.52 -7.74
CA LYS A 43 -14.98 4.58 -7.25
C LYS A 43 -14.25 5.90 -6.99
N LEU A 44 -13.02 5.84 -6.47
CA LEU A 44 -12.20 7.04 -6.28
C LEU A 44 -11.77 7.64 -7.62
N SER A 45 -11.45 6.80 -8.62
CA SER A 45 -11.12 7.24 -9.98
C SER A 45 -12.30 7.92 -10.67
N GLU A 46 -13.51 7.35 -10.56
CA GLU A 46 -14.75 7.94 -11.07
C GLU A 46 -15.01 9.31 -10.43
N TRP A 47 -14.91 9.39 -9.10
CA TRP A 47 -15.09 10.64 -8.37
C TRP A 47 -14.04 11.70 -8.77
N ALA A 48 -12.77 11.34 -8.83
CA ALA A 48 -11.69 12.25 -9.21
C ALA A 48 -11.91 12.82 -10.62
N SER A 49 -12.32 11.95 -11.56
CA SER A 49 -12.70 12.37 -12.92
C SER A 49 -13.87 13.35 -12.91
N GLY A 50 -14.91 13.07 -12.14
CA GLY A 50 -16.08 13.97 -12.00
C GLY A 50 -15.72 15.33 -11.38
N GLN A 51 -14.66 15.41 -10.59
CA GLN A 51 -14.13 16.64 -10.01
C GLN A 51 -13.01 17.29 -10.85
N GLY A 52 -12.71 16.75 -12.03
CA GLY A 52 -11.64 17.25 -12.90
C GLY A 52 -10.23 17.15 -12.25
N ARG A 53 -10.02 16.23 -11.31
CA ARG A 53 -8.75 16.05 -10.60
C ARG A 53 -7.84 15.04 -11.28
N ALA A 54 -6.54 15.30 -11.25
CA ALA A 54 -5.54 14.31 -11.63
C ALA A 54 -5.64 13.10 -10.71
N PHE A 55 -5.56 11.91 -11.30
CA PHE A 55 -5.64 10.64 -10.56
C PHE A 55 -4.59 9.65 -11.07
N LEU A 56 -3.97 8.93 -10.15
CA LEU A 56 -3.01 7.88 -10.43
C LEU A 56 -3.28 6.68 -9.53
N ARG A 57 -3.17 5.48 -10.09
CA ARG A 57 -3.19 4.20 -9.38
C ARG A 57 -2.22 3.24 -10.06
N HIS A 58 -1.64 2.34 -9.29
CA HIS A 58 -0.71 1.33 -9.80
C HIS A 58 -0.86 0.04 -9.01
N ASP A 59 -0.42 -1.04 -9.63
CA ASP A 59 -0.23 -2.32 -8.96
C ASP A 59 1.22 -2.44 -8.50
N TYR A 60 1.43 -2.90 -7.30
CA TYR A 60 2.77 -3.29 -6.85
C TYR A 60 3.25 -4.54 -7.60
N SER A 61 4.55 -4.85 -7.56
CA SER A 61 5.04 -6.13 -8.09
C SER A 61 4.28 -7.30 -7.47
N GLY A 62 3.96 -8.30 -8.30
CA GLY A 62 3.18 -9.47 -7.90
C GLY A 62 1.69 -9.22 -7.66
N HIS A 63 1.18 -8.01 -7.96
CA HIS A 63 -0.24 -7.66 -7.87
C HIS A 63 -0.80 -7.32 -9.26
N GLY A 64 -2.06 -7.61 -9.48
CA GLY A 64 -2.84 -7.20 -10.65
C GLY A 64 -2.14 -7.40 -11.98
N GLU A 65 -1.92 -6.29 -12.71
CA GLU A 65 -1.31 -6.28 -14.05
C GLU A 65 0.22 -6.06 -14.02
N SER A 66 0.83 -5.87 -12.83
CA SER A 66 2.28 -5.72 -12.68
C SER A 66 3.01 -7.05 -12.76
N GLY A 67 4.27 -7.01 -13.19
CA GLY A 67 5.16 -8.16 -13.21
C GLY A 67 5.65 -8.57 -11.81
N GLY A 68 6.46 -9.62 -11.78
CA GLY A 68 7.03 -10.18 -10.55
C GLY A 68 6.13 -11.23 -9.90
N ALA A 69 6.67 -11.95 -8.92
CA ALA A 69 5.91 -12.92 -8.13
C ALA A 69 5.46 -12.27 -6.81
N PHE A 70 4.23 -12.55 -6.39
CA PHE A 70 3.68 -12.02 -5.14
C PHE A 70 4.53 -12.42 -3.92
N ALA A 71 5.05 -13.64 -3.91
CA ALA A 71 5.87 -14.16 -2.84
C ALA A 71 7.23 -13.44 -2.68
N ASP A 72 7.69 -12.73 -3.72
CA ASP A 72 8.93 -11.94 -3.67
C ASP A 72 8.69 -10.50 -3.19
N GLY A 73 7.45 -10.19 -2.80
CA GLY A 73 7.04 -8.86 -2.39
C GLY A 73 7.44 -8.55 -0.95
N THR A 74 7.91 -7.32 -0.71
CA THR A 74 8.22 -6.78 0.60
C THR A 74 7.75 -5.33 0.72
N ILE A 75 7.64 -4.82 1.93
CA ILE A 75 7.25 -3.42 2.17
C ILE A 75 8.26 -2.47 1.52
N SER A 76 9.56 -2.73 1.67
CA SER A 76 10.63 -1.91 1.05
C SER A 76 10.53 -1.90 -0.47
N LYS A 77 10.27 -3.04 -1.10
CA LYS A 77 10.14 -3.16 -2.54
C LYS A 77 8.92 -2.40 -3.06
N TRP A 78 7.76 -2.59 -2.45
CA TRP A 78 6.53 -1.89 -2.83
C TRP A 78 6.60 -0.38 -2.56
N LEU A 79 7.28 0.03 -1.50
CA LEU A 79 7.59 1.43 -1.21
C LEU A 79 8.46 2.05 -2.30
N SER A 80 9.57 1.39 -2.68
CA SER A 80 10.46 1.86 -3.75
C SER A 80 9.71 2.04 -5.07
N GLN A 81 8.90 1.05 -5.45
CA GLN A 81 8.07 1.09 -6.66
C GLN A 81 7.07 2.25 -6.62
N SER A 82 6.38 2.44 -5.49
CA SER A 82 5.41 3.54 -5.31
C SER A 82 6.07 4.92 -5.41
N LEU A 83 7.25 5.08 -4.83
CA LEU A 83 8.04 6.31 -4.94
C LEU A 83 8.49 6.56 -6.38
N ALA A 84 8.95 5.54 -7.11
CA ALA A 84 9.33 5.63 -8.51
C ALA A 84 8.14 6.04 -9.38
N VAL A 85 6.98 5.40 -9.20
CA VAL A 85 5.73 5.73 -9.91
C VAL A 85 5.29 7.16 -9.62
N LEU A 86 5.28 7.59 -8.35
CA LEU A 86 4.93 8.96 -7.96
C LEU A 86 5.85 9.97 -8.66
N ARG A 87 7.16 9.76 -8.60
CA ARG A 87 8.16 10.68 -9.19
C ARG A 87 8.06 10.76 -10.69
N HIS A 88 7.80 9.63 -11.35
CA HIS A 88 7.74 9.56 -12.81
C HIS A 88 6.45 10.14 -13.40
N PHE A 89 5.31 9.86 -12.78
CA PHE A 89 4.01 10.15 -13.39
C PHE A 89 3.27 11.35 -12.80
N THR A 90 3.76 11.95 -11.70
CA THR A 90 3.07 13.08 -11.07
C THR A 90 3.94 14.33 -11.01
N GLN A 91 3.27 15.48 -11.01
CA GLN A 91 3.89 16.78 -10.79
C GLN A 91 3.19 17.51 -9.65
N GLY A 92 3.92 18.37 -8.93
CA GLY A 92 3.39 19.11 -7.80
C GLY A 92 2.98 18.22 -6.63
N ARG A 93 2.13 18.76 -5.75
CA ARG A 93 1.70 18.08 -4.54
C ARG A 93 0.56 17.11 -4.80
N GLN A 94 0.59 15.96 -4.11
CA GLN A 94 -0.37 14.87 -4.24
C GLN A 94 -1.06 14.58 -2.91
N ILE A 95 -2.29 14.10 -2.96
CA ILE A 95 -2.99 13.48 -1.83
C ILE A 95 -2.82 11.96 -2.01
N LEU A 96 -2.22 11.29 -1.03
CA LEU A 96 -2.13 9.84 -1.03
C LEU A 96 -3.38 9.26 -0.36
N VAL A 97 -4.02 8.31 -1.03
CA VAL A 97 -5.15 7.55 -0.49
C VAL A 97 -4.71 6.10 -0.36
N GLY A 98 -4.45 5.65 0.86
CA GLY A 98 -3.94 4.31 1.15
C GLY A 98 -4.99 3.45 1.86
N SER A 99 -5.19 2.21 1.39
CA SER A 99 -6.08 1.24 2.03
C SER A 99 -5.27 0.11 2.66
N SER A 100 -5.52 -0.19 3.95
CA SER A 100 -4.85 -1.28 4.67
C SER A 100 -3.31 -1.16 4.59
N MET A 101 -2.60 -2.13 4.02
CA MET A 101 -1.16 -2.05 3.73
C MET A 101 -0.79 -0.79 2.94
N GLY A 102 -1.64 -0.34 2.01
CA GLY A 102 -1.39 0.88 1.25
C GLY A 102 -1.31 2.14 2.11
N ALA A 103 -1.96 2.15 3.28
CA ALA A 103 -1.81 3.21 4.26
C ALA A 103 -0.41 3.17 4.91
N TRP A 104 0.13 2.00 5.19
CA TRP A 104 1.52 1.85 5.64
C TRP A 104 2.50 2.37 4.59
N ILE A 105 2.35 1.94 3.33
CA ILE A 105 3.16 2.45 2.22
C ILE A 105 3.05 3.99 2.12
N ALA A 106 1.84 4.58 2.26
CA ALA A 106 1.65 6.03 2.24
C ALA A 106 2.44 6.75 3.34
N LEU A 107 2.40 6.24 4.56
CA LEU A 107 3.16 6.79 5.70
C LEU A 107 4.67 6.71 5.44
N ARG A 108 5.15 5.56 4.96
CA ARG A 108 6.57 5.39 4.59
C ARG A 108 6.98 6.32 3.45
N MET A 109 6.12 6.50 2.42
CA MET A 109 6.39 7.43 1.32
C MET A 109 6.59 8.86 1.83
N VAL A 110 5.73 9.32 2.75
CA VAL A 110 5.87 10.66 3.36
C VAL A 110 7.22 10.80 4.05
N GLN A 111 7.61 9.82 4.86
CA GLN A 111 8.89 9.83 5.58
C GLN A 111 10.09 9.88 4.63
N GLU A 112 10.09 9.03 3.59
CA GLU A 112 11.19 8.99 2.62
C GLU A 112 11.28 10.24 1.75
N LEU A 113 10.12 10.80 1.33
CA LEU A 113 10.09 12.06 0.59
C LEU A 113 10.57 13.23 1.46
N HIS A 114 10.15 13.29 2.73
CA HIS A 114 10.62 14.31 3.65
C HIS A 114 12.13 14.25 3.90
N LYS A 115 12.68 13.04 4.12
CA LYS A 115 14.14 12.82 4.24
C LYS A 115 14.90 13.26 2.98
N ALA A 116 14.28 13.10 1.80
CA ALA A 116 14.84 13.55 0.53
C ALA A 116 14.66 15.06 0.26
N GLY A 117 14.00 15.80 1.16
CA GLY A 117 13.68 17.23 0.99
C GLY A 117 12.56 17.48 -0.04
N GLU A 118 11.80 16.46 -0.40
CA GLU A 118 10.72 16.55 -1.38
C GLU A 118 9.37 16.85 -0.72
N ASN A 119 8.89 18.08 -0.83
CA ASN A 119 7.57 18.48 -0.32
C ASN A 119 6.46 18.18 -1.34
N ARG A 120 6.22 16.90 -1.62
CA ARG A 120 5.28 16.44 -2.65
C ARG A 120 3.91 16.01 -2.11
N ILE A 121 3.73 15.90 -0.80
CA ILE A 121 2.48 15.40 -0.23
C ILE A 121 1.65 16.56 0.33
N ALA A 122 0.40 16.65 -0.11
CA ALA A 122 -0.58 17.65 0.32
C ALA A 122 -1.44 17.15 1.49
N GLY A 123 -1.64 15.84 1.60
CA GLY A 123 -2.44 15.22 2.65
C GLY A 123 -2.51 13.71 2.48
N LEU A 124 -2.99 13.03 3.51
CA LEU A 124 -3.23 11.60 3.54
C LEU A 124 -4.71 11.31 3.81
N VAL A 125 -5.26 10.31 3.12
CA VAL A 125 -6.53 9.68 3.46
C VAL A 125 -6.26 8.19 3.65
N LEU A 126 -6.44 7.69 4.86
CA LEU A 126 -6.09 6.32 5.24
C LEU A 126 -7.37 5.54 5.53
N LEU A 127 -7.60 4.48 4.76
CA LEU A 127 -8.79 3.63 4.83
C LEU A 127 -8.41 2.32 5.54
N ALA A 128 -9.00 2.06 6.71
CA ALA A 128 -8.66 0.90 7.54
C ALA A 128 -7.12 0.71 7.60
N PRO A 129 -6.37 1.71 8.12
CA PRO A 129 -4.92 1.71 8.04
C PRO A 129 -4.33 0.54 8.84
N ALA A 130 -3.42 -0.20 8.19
CA ALA A 130 -2.68 -1.30 8.80
C ALA A 130 -1.16 -1.05 8.76
N PRO A 131 -0.65 0.07 9.34
CA PRO A 131 0.79 0.23 9.48
C PRO A 131 1.35 -0.91 10.34
N ASP A 132 2.56 -1.32 10.03
CA ASP A 132 3.31 -2.35 10.77
C ASP A 132 2.54 -3.69 10.94
N PHE A 133 1.57 -3.98 10.04
CA PHE A 133 0.65 -5.13 10.22
C PHE A 133 1.39 -6.46 10.38
N THR A 134 2.55 -6.62 9.76
CA THR A 134 3.34 -7.85 9.90
C THR A 134 3.77 -8.08 11.35
N ALA A 135 4.24 -7.05 12.03
CA ALA A 135 4.71 -7.10 13.42
C ALA A 135 3.55 -7.02 14.43
N GLU A 136 2.52 -6.22 14.13
CA GLU A 136 1.47 -5.87 15.08
C GLU A 136 0.23 -6.80 15.00
N LEU A 137 -0.04 -7.37 13.83
CA LEU A 137 -1.22 -8.20 13.61
C LEU A 137 -0.85 -9.65 13.25
N VAL A 138 0.08 -9.86 12.31
CA VAL A 138 0.43 -11.20 11.83
C VAL A 138 1.29 -11.96 12.85
N GLU A 139 2.43 -11.43 13.25
CA GLU A 139 3.37 -12.14 14.13
C GLU A 139 2.76 -12.55 15.49
N PRO A 140 1.98 -11.69 16.18
CA PRO A 140 1.35 -12.08 17.44
C PRO A 140 0.32 -13.20 17.30
N ALA A 141 -0.36 -13.28 16.13
CA ALA A 141 -1.39 -14.27 15.85
C ALA A 141 -0.86 -15.62 15.38
N LEU A 142 0.44 -15.73 15.05
CA LEU A 142 1.05 -16.95 14.49
C LEU A 142 0.85 -18.17 15.40
N THR A 143 0.19 -19.18 14.84
CA THR A 143 0.09 -20.51 15.47
C THR A 143 1.44 -21.25 15.47
N LYS A 144 1.54 -22.29 16.30
CA LYS A 144 2.73 -23.16 16.30
C LYS A 144 3.01 -23.81 14.95
N ALA A 145 1.95 -24.11 14.16
CA ALA A 145 2.08 -24.69 12.84
C ALA A 145 2.65 -23.67 11.85
N GLN A 146 2.12 -22.44 11.81
CA GLN A 146 2.60 -21.36 10.96
C GLN A 146 4.06 -20.97 11.28
N LYS A 147 4.42 -20.88 12.57
CA LYS A 147 5.82 -20.66 12.99
C LYS A 147 6.76 -21.76 12.47
N ARG A 148 6.32 -23.02 12.53
CA ARG A 148 7.08 -24.14 11.97
C ARG A 148 7.19 -24.05 10.44
N ASP A 149 6.12 -23.66 9.75
CA ASP A 149 6.11 -23.54 8.30
C ASP A 149 7.01 -22.39 7.83
N LEU A 150 6.96 -21.23 8.49
CA LEU A 150 7.91 -20.13 8.27
C LEU A 150 9.36 -20.58 8.45
N ALA A 151 9.64 -21.37 9.50
CA ALA A 151 11.00 -21.86 9.76
C ALA A 151 11.49 -22.87 8.70
N LYS A 152 10.62 -23.75 8.21
CA LYS A 152 10.98 -24.85 7.30
C LYS A 152 10.83 -24.51 5.83
N LYS A 153 9.72 -23.84 5.46
CA LYS A 153 9.34 -23.53 4.06
C LYS A 153 9.68 -22.10 3.66
N GLY A 154 9.85 -21.20 4.63
CA GLY A 154 10.02 -19.78 4.39
C GLY A 154 8.70 -18.99 4.24
N PHE A 155 7.55 -19.66 4.31
CA PHE A 155 6.24 -19.03 4.23
C PHE A 155 5.16 -19.85 4.94
N PHE A 156 4.02 -19.22 5.18
CA PHE A 156 2.77 -19.89 5.53
C PHE A 156 1.61 -19.28 4.75
N GLU A 157 0.50 -19.99 4.71
CA GLU A 157 -0.73 -19.59 4.02
C GLU A 157 -1.87 -19.43 5.01
N GLU A 158 -2.74 -18.46 4.74
CA GLU A 158 -4.00 -18.26 5.46
C GLU A 158 -5.17 -18.18 4.48
N PRO A 159 -6.32 -18.81 4.78
CA PRO A 159 -7.52 -18.63 3.98
C PRO A 159 -7.87 -17.15 3.82
N SER A 160 -8.38 -16.77 2.67
CA SER A 160 -8.87 -15.42 2.40
C SER A 160 -10.39 -15.44 2.29
N ASP A 161 -11.06 -14.51 2.96
CA ASP A 161 -12.51 -14.31 2.81
C ASP A 161 -12.86 -13.56 1.50
N TYR A 162 -11.84 -13.01 0.82
CA TYR A 162 -12.01 -12.17 -0.38
C TYR A 162 -11.59 -12.85 -1.69
N SER A 163 -10.91 -14.00 -1.62
CA SER A 163 -10.34 -14.67 -2.78
C SER A 163 -10.33 -16.18 -2.56
N ALA A 164 -10.49 -16.97 -3.64
CA ALA A 164 -10.30 -18.41 -3.61
C ALA A 164 -8.84 -18.82 -3.31
N GLU A 165 -7.89 -17.94 -3.54
CA GLU A 165 -6.48 -18.16 -3.23
C GLU A 165 -6.14 -17.66 -1.83
N PRO A 166 -5.34 -18.41 -1.05
CA PRO A 166 -4.93 -18.00 0.29
C PRO A 166 -4.01 -16.78 0.26
N TYR A 167 -3.94 -16.06 1.37
CA TYR A 167 -2.86 -15.12 1.64
C TYR A 167 -1.56 -15.89 1.90
N ILE A 168 -0.48 -15.46 1.28
CA ILE A 168 0.86 -16.03 1.48
C ILE A 168 1.69 -15.01 2.25
N TYR A 169 2.15 -15.39 3.45
CA TYR A 169 3.05 -14.57 4.25
C TYR A 169 4.43 -15.19 4.25
N THR A 170 5.39 -14.52 3.62
CA THR A 170 6.78 -14.99 3.56
C THR A 170 7.59 -14.49 4.75
N ARG A 171 8.65 -15.24 5.09
CA ARG A 171 9.63 -14.81 6.10
C ARG A 171 10.24 -13.46 5.71
N GLU A 172 10.58 -13.30 4.43
CA GLU A 172 11.20 -12.09 3.92
C GLU A 172 10.28 -10.87 4.10
N LEU A 173 8.98 -11.00 3.81
CA LEU A 173 8.00 -9.92 4.06
C LEU A 173 7.95 -9.55 5.55
N ILE A 174 7.94 -10.54 6.45
CA ILE A 174 7.88 -10.30 7.90
C ILE A 174 9.16 -9.62 8.41
N GLU A 175 10.32 -10.12 7.98
CA GLU A 175 11.61 -9.55 8.36
C GLU A 175 11.81 -8.13 7.80
N ASP A 176 11.45 -7.92 6.54
CA ASP A 176 11.49 -6.59 5.93
C ASP A 176 10.52 -5.61 6.60
N GLY A 177 9.32 -6.09 6.99
CA GLY A 177 8.36 -5.28 7.73
C GLY A 177 8.93 -4.68 9.00
N ARG A 178 9.76 -5.42 9.74
CA ARG A 178 10.45 -4.91 10.94
C ARG A 178 11.43 -3.76 10.64
N ASN A 179 11.96 -3.68 9.41
CA ASN A 179 12.81 -2.57 8.97
C ASN A 179 12.01 -1.34 8.53
N ASN A 180 10.69 -1.47 8.44
CA ASN A 180 9.78 -0.44 7.94
C ASN A 180 8.80 0.07 9.01
N LEU A 181 9.02 -0.21 10.28
CA LEU A 181 8.12 0.18 11.36
C LEU A 181 7.89 1.70 11.41
N THR A 182 6.63 2.09 11.59
CA THR A 182 6.18 3.46 11.71
C THR A 182 5.57 3.78 13.07
N MET A 183 5.03 2.77 13.77
CA MET A 183 4.34 2.92 15.06
C MET A 183 5.28 2.84 16.26
N THR A 184 6.53 3.24 16.11
CA THR A 184 7.54 3.28 17.18
C THR A 184 7.44 4.54 18.06
N GLY A 185 6.52 5.44 17.76
CA GLY A 185 6.26 6.71 18.43
C GLY A 185 5.28 7.57 17.61
N PRO A 186 5.11 8.85 17.93
CA PRO A 186 4.30 9.75 17.12
C PRO A 186 4.78 9.76 15.67
N ILE A 187 3.83 9.59 14.74
CA ILE A 187 4.12 9.57 13.30
C ILE A 187 4.04 11.00 12.78
N ASP A 188 5.18 11.60 12.45
CA ASP A 188 5.19 12.91 11.80
C ASP A 188 4.92 12.74 10.30
N THR A 189 3.78 13.25 9.87
CA THR A 189 3.32 13.17 8.48
C THR A 189 3.57 14.43 7.68
N HIS A 190 3.94 15.55 8.35
CA HIS A 190 4.16 16.86 7.72
C HIS A 190 3.01 17.37 6.84
N CYS A 191 1.83 16.76 6.97
CA CYS A 191 0.62 17.11 6.21
C CYS A 191 -0.64 16.68 6.99
N PRO A 192 -1.83 17.21 6.64
CA PRO A 192 -3.10 16.76 7.21
C PRO A 192 -3.36 15.29 6.92
N VAL A 193 -3.94 14.59 7.92
CA VAL A 193 -4.32 13.17 7.82
C VAL A 193 -5.80 13.00 8.15
N HIS A 194 -6.50 12.22 7.32
CA HIS A 194 -7.84 11.76 7.58
C HIS A 194 -7.85 10.24 7.63
N ILE A 195 -8.40 9.66 8.70
CA ILE A 195 -8.53 8.21 8.88
C ILE A 195 -10.01 7.84 8.80
N LEU A 196 -10.32 6.83 7.99
CA LEU A 196 -11.63 6.19 7.93
C LEU A 196 -11.48 4.73 8.36
N GLN A 197 -12.10 4.39 9.50
CA GLN A 197 -12.02 3.07 10.11
C GLN A 197 -13.41 2.51 10.40
N GLY A 198 -13.67 1.30 9.91
CA GLY A 198 -14.85 0.54 10.30
C GLY A 198 -14.72 0.02 11.74
N LEU A 199 -15.70 0.28 12.60
CA LEU A 199 -15.64 -0.17 13.99
C LEU A 199 -15.80 -1.70 14.12
N ALA A 200 -16.37 -2.36 13.12
CA ALA A 200 -16.54 -3.80 13.03
C ALA A 200 -15.63 -4.46 11.98
N ASP A 201 -14.51 -3.80 11.62
CA ASP A 201 -13.53 -4.35 10.70
C ASP A 201 -12.83 -5.55 11.37
N ALA A 202 -12.93 -6.72 10.73
CA ALA A 202 -12.40 -7.97 11.26
C ALA A 202 -10.91 -8.14 10.95
N ASP A 203 -10.42 -7.55 9.85
CA ASP A 203 -9.03 -7.68 9.39
C ASP A 203 -8.12 -6.67 10.09
N VAL A 204 -8.60 -5.43 10.23
CA VAL A 204 -7.87 -4.36 10.90
C VAL A 204 -8.71 -3.85 12.08
N PRO A 205 -8.48 -4.33 13.28
CA PRO A 205 -9.21 -3.87 14.47
C PRO A 205 -9.13 -2.35 14.64
N SER A 206 -10.25 -1.73 15.02
CA SER A 206 -10.27 -0.27 15.23
C SER A 206 -9.26 0.20 16.28
N SER A 207 -8.94 -0.65 17.26
CA SER A 207 -7.87 -0.41 18.25
C SER A 207 -6.48 -0.27 17.61
N HIS A 208 -6.24 -0.91 16.45
CA HIS A 208 -4.99 -0.76 15.71
C HIS A 208 -4.92 0.60 15.02
N ALA A 209 -6.01 1.04 14.40
CA ALA A 209 -6.08 2.34 13.72
C ALA A 209 -6.07 3.56 14.67
N LEU A 210 -6.33 3.34 15.97
CA LEU A 210 -6.38 4.39 17.00
C LEU A 210 -5.10 4.46 17.87
N LYS A 211 -4.11 3.61 17.60
CA LYS A 211 -2.77 3.71 18.21
C LYS A 211 -2.02 4.94 17.66
#